data_58a353829bea21b777efc418420f6800
#
_entry.id   58a353829bea21b777efc418420f6800
#
_cell.length_a   1.000
_cell.length_b   1.000
_cell.length_c   1.000
_cell.angle_alpha   90.00
_cell.angle_beta   90.00
_cell.angle_gamma   90.00
#
_symmetry.space_group_name_H-M   'P 1'
#
loop_
_entity.id
_entity.type
_entity.pdbx_description
1 polymer ?
#
loop_
_entity_poly.entity_id
_entity_poly.type
_entity_poly.pdbx_seq_one_letter_code
_entity_poly.pdbx_strand_id
1 'polypeptide(L)'
;MIVAIIGYGVVGKATHRTIKKEHTVTIHDPLQGYRSVYKGADIVFICTPSELVKEYLDQLKNHKCVFVRSTIPFTLIKDRNVAIWPEFLTERHAEYDSINPKTNVVGGNTDQFNALNNATIFDKFHYTSPEYAALMKISTNIYFISKVTYANMLYNFCKQNNLDYNKLKDVLGQDPRLWIHDHWQVPGPDGKLGFGGKCFPKNLEMIKEMGFDKEFCELMEKFNKEQR
;
A
#
# COMPACT_ATOMS: atom_id res chain seq x y z
N MET A 1 10.44 -19.61 -15.37
CA MET A 1 10.36 -19.69 -13.90
C MET A 1 8.94 -20.00 -13.48
N ILE A 2 8.77 -20.62 -12.32
CA ILE A 2 7.47 -20.78 -11.66
C ILE A 2 7.32 -19.64 -10.65
N VAL A 3 6.27 -18.84 -10.81
CA VAL A 3 5.96 -17.70 -9.96
C VAL A 3 4.67 -17.99 -9.20
N ALA A 4 4.71 -18.01 -7.88
CA ALA A 4 3.54 -18.23 -7.06
C ALA A 4 2.99 -16.91 -6.51
N ILE A 5 1.66 -16.77 -6.52
CA ILE A 5 0.95 -15.64 -5.92
C ILE A 5 0.04 -16.18 -4.82
N ILE A 6 0.27 -15.74 -3.59
CA ILE A 6 -0.54 -16.07 -2.41
C ILE A 6 -1.46 -14.88 -2.11
N GLY A 7 -2.78 -15.12 -2.18
CA GLY A 7 -3.82 -14.08 -2.14
C GLY A 7 -4.09 -13.50 -3.53
N TYR A 8 -5.30 -13.65 -4.06
CA TYR A 8 -5.66 -13.26 -5.42
C TYR A 8 -6.77 -12.20 -5.46
N GLY A 9 -6.74 -11.31 -4.48
CA GLY A 9 -7.54 -10.07 -4.45
C GLY A 9 -7.02 -9.02 -5.45
N VAL A 10 -7.30 -7.74 -5.18
CA VAL A 10 -6.88 -6.62 -6.04
C VAL A 10 -5.37 -6.62 -6.26
N VAL A 11 -4.58 -6.73 -5.18
CA VAL A 11 -3.10 -6.70 -5.26
C VAL A 11 -2.55 -7.95 -5.96
N GLY A 12 -3.08 -9.13 -5.68
CA GLY A 12 -2.64 -10.37 -6.34
C GLY A 12 -2.91 -10.37 -7.84
N LYS A 13 -4.10 -9.92 -8.26
CA LYS A 13 -4.44 -9.75 -9.68
C LYS A 13 -3.57 -8.70 -10.36
N ALA A 14 -3.32 -7.58 -9.70
CA ALA A 14 -2.42 -6.54 -10.16
C ALA A 14 -0.99 -7.08 -10.32
N THR A 15 -0.48 -7.85 -9.33
CA THR A 15 0.84 -8.50 -9.42
C THR A 15 0.90 -9.48 -10.59
N HIS A 16 -0.11 -10.30 -10.80
CA HIS A 16 -0.17 -11.26 -11.92
C HIS A 16 0.01 -10.56 -13.29
N ARG A 17 -0.63 -9.39 -13.48
CA ARG A 17 -0.50 -8.63 -14.73
C ARG A 17 0.92 -8.14 -15.00
N THR A 18 1.74 -8.01 -13.98
CA THR A 18 3.13 -7.56 -14.13
C THR A 18 4.10 -8.69 -14.44
N ILE A 19 3.69 -9.95 -14.33
CA ILE A 19 4.56 -11.09 -14.62
C ILE A 19 4.64 -11.29 -16.14
N LYS A 20 5.86 -11.48 -16.65
CA LYS A 20 6.11 -11.77 -18.06
C LYS A 20 5.43 -13.08 -18.48
N LYS A 21 4.91 -13.10 -19.71
CA LYS A 21 4.06 -14.22 -20.23
C LYS A 21 4.80 -15.55 -20.38
N GLU A 22 6.12 -15.53 -20.46
CA GLU A 22 6.96 -16.73 -20.55
C GLU A 22 7.09 -17.50 -19.24
N HIS A 23 6.55 -16.96 -18.13
CA HIS A 23 6.62 -17.61 -16.83
C HIS A 23 5.31 -18.33 -16.48
N THR A 24 5.43 -19.42 -15.76
CA THR A 24 4.26 -20.16 -15.25
C THR A 24 3.81 -19.50 -13.95
N VAL A 25 2.57 -19.04 -13.89
CA VAL A 25 1.99 -18.46 -12.67
C VAL A 25 1.10 -19.47 -11.98
N THR A 26 1.33 -19.70 -10.70
CA THR A 26 0.48 -20.50 -9.82
C THR A 26 -0.19 -19.62 -8.77
N ILE A 27 -1.44 -19.93 -8.42
CA ILE A 27 -2.23 -19.08 -7.52
C ILE A 27 -2.65 -19.90 -6.30
N HIS A 28 -2.46 -19.34 -5.12
CA HIS A 28 -2.94 -19.89 -3.86
C HIS A 28 -3.82 -18.85 -3.15
N ASP A 29 -5.12 -19.06 -3.21
CA ASP A 29 -6.15 -18.31 -2.50
C ASP A 29 -7.31 -19.25 -2.19
N PRO A 30 -7.26 -19.98 -1.08
CA PRO A 30 -8.28 -20.97 -0.73
C PRO A 30 -9.69 -20.40 -0.63
N LEU A 31 -9.83 -19.13 -0.25
CA LEU A 31 -11.13 -18.46 -0.16
C LEU A 31 -11.78 -18.23 -1.52
N GLN A 32 -10.95 -18.11 -2.57
CA GLN A 32 -11.41 -18.00 -3.97
C GLN A 32 -11.31 -19.33 -4.74
N GLY A 33 -11.03 -20.45 -4.06
CA GLY A 33 -10.95 -21.78 -4.68
C GLY A 33 -9.61 -22.13 -5.30
N TYR A 34 -8.60 -21.26 -5.28
CA TYR A 34 -7.26 -21.53 -5.78
C TYR A 34 -6.40 -22.25 -4.74
N ARG A 35 -5.92 -23.45 -5.05
CA ARG A 35 -5.19 -24.31 -4.10
C ARG A 35 -3.85 -24.81 -4.65
N SER A 36 -3.20 -24.03 -5.54
CA SER A 36 -1.90 -24.41 -6.09
C SER A 36 -0.82 -24.44 -5.02
N VAL A 37 0.16 -25.34 -5.22
CA VAL A 37 1.36 -25.41 -4.37
C VAL A 37 2.26 -24.22 -4.68
N TYR A 38 2.79 -23.58 -3.66
CA TYR A 38 3.64 -22.39 -3.76
C TYR A 38 5.06 -22.58 -3.23
N LYS A 39 5.29 -23.58 -2.36
CA LYS A 39 6.61 -23.78 -1.70
C LYS A 39 7.73 -24.19 -2.66
N GLY A 40 7.41 -24.75 -3.81
CA GLY A 40 8.38 -25.13 -4.85
C GLY A 40 8.52 -24.13 -5.99
N ALA A 41 7.92 -22.95 -5.90
CA ALA A 41 8.07 -21.91 -6.91
C ALA A 41 9.47 -21.26 -6.84
N ASP A 42 9.92 -20.68 -7.95
CA ASP A 42 11.18 -19.92 -7.98
C ASP A 42 11.05 -18.59 -7.23
N ILE A 43 9.85 -17.98 -7.33
CA ILE A 43 9.49 -16.71 -6.69
C ILE A 43 8.10 -16.84 -6.07
N VAL A 44 7.93 -16.29 -4.87
CA VAL A 44 6.62 -16.23 -4.19
C VAL A 44 6.28 -14.78 -3.87
N PHE A 45 5.10 -14.32 -4.32
CA PHE A 45 4.49 -13.06 -3.94
C PHE A 45 3.40 -13.26 -2.90
N ILE A 46 3.50 -12.61 -1.74
CA ILE A 46 2.47 -12.60 -0.70
C ILE A 46 1.63 -11.33 -0.87
N CYS A 47 0.37 -11.52 -1.26
CA CYS A 47 -0.62 -10.45 -1.56
C CYS A 47 -1.87 -10.57 -0.67
N THR A 48 -1.74 -11.23 0.48
CA THR A 48 -2.83 -11.46 1.44
C THR A 48 -3.10 -10.22 2.31
N PRO A 49 -4.22 -10.18 3.03
CA PRO A 49 -4.37 -9.26 4.16
C PRO A 49 -3.19 -9.36 5.14
N SER A 50 -2.80 -8.24 5.76
CA SER A 50 -1.58 -8.16 6.58
C SER A 50 -1.57 -9.15 7.76
N GLU A 51 -2.74 -9.52 8.27
CA GLU A 51 -2.92 -10.44 9.39
C GLU A 51 -2.42 -11.86 9.05
N LEU A 52 -2.51 -12.24 7.77
CA LEU A 52 -2.09 -13.55 7.29
C LEU A 52 -0.63 -13.61 6.85
N VAL A 53 0.02 -12.45 6.65
CA VAL A 53 1.39 -12.39 6.11
C VAL A 53 2.37 -13.16 6.98
N LYS A 54 2.28 -13.01 8.32
CA LYS A 54 3.17 -13.69 9.26
C LYS A 54 3.14 -15.21 9.09
N GLU A 55 1.94 -15.79 8.96
CA GLU A 55 1.77 -17.23 8.79
C GLU A 55 2.50 -17.74 7.52
N TYR A 56 2.34 -17.05 6.40
CA TYR A 56 3.00 -17.43 5.15
C TYR A 56 4.52 -17.20 5.22
N LEU A 57 5.00 -16.16 5.87
CA LEU A 57 6.43 -15.94 6.09
C LEU A 57 7.04 -17.07 6.93
N ASP A 58 6.34 -17.55 7.95
CA ASP A 58 6.80 -18.66 8.79
C ASP A 58 6.85 -19.99 7.99
N GLN A 59 5.89 -20.21 7.09
CA GLN A 59 5.88 -21.37 6.18
C GLN A 59 6.97 -21.31 5.10
N LEU A 60 7.42 -20.09 4.73
CA LEU A 60 8.40 -19.82 3.67
C LEU A 60 9.77 -19.43 4.22
N LYS A 61 10.07 -19.65 5.50
CA LYS A 61 11.30 -19.21 6.17
C LYS A 61 12.61 -19.62 5.48
N ASN A 62 12.61 -20.74 4.76
CA ASN A 62 13.76 -21.26 4.02
C ASN A 62 13.70 -20.94 2.52
N HIS A 63 12.69 -20.23 2.06
CA HIS A 63 12.54 -19.87 0.66
C HIS A 63 13.44 -18.67 0.32
N LYS A 64 14.18 -18.76 -0.79
CA LYS A 64 15.20 -17.76 -1.14
C LYS A 64 14.61 -16.46 -1.70
N CYS A 65 13.43 -16.53 -2.32
CA CYS A 65 12.88 -15.43 -3.10
C CYS A 65 11.40 -15.20 -2.76
N VAL A 66 11.14 -14.50 -1.66
CA VAL A 66 9.80 -14.14 -1.18
C VAL A 66 9.65 -12.62 -1.23
N PHE A 67 8.58 -12.17 -1.85
CA PHE A 67 8.18 -10.76 -1.91
C PHE A 67 6.87 -10.53 -1.18
N VAL A 68 6.84 -9.59 -0.25
CA VAL A 68 5.60 -9.12 0.36
C VAL A 68 5.11 -7.87 -0.36
N ARG A 69 3.88 -7.94 -0.86
CA ARG A 69 3.16 -6.82 -1.50
C ARG A 69 2.23 -6.12 -0.52
N SER A 70 1.82 -6.82 0.53
CA SER A 70 0.92 -6.33 1.56
C SER A 70 1.60 -5.26 2.42
N THR A 71 0.82 -4.29 2.91
CA THR A 71 1.32 -3.32 3.88
C THR A 71 1.46 -3.99 5.23
N ILE A 72 2.67 -4.02 5.75
CA ILE A 72 3.04 -4.65 7.02
C ILE A 72 4.00 -3.74 7.81
N PRO A 73 4.05 -3.87 9.15
CA PRO A 73 5.06 -3.19 9.94
C PRO A 73 6.46 -3.75 9.60
N PHE A 74 7.47 -2.88 9.51
CA PHE A 74 8.84 -3.33 9.22
C PHE A 74 9.41 -4.23 10.33
N THR A 75 8.88 -4.17 11.53
CA THR A 75 9.25 -5.06 12.63
C THR A 75 8.94 -6.53 12.35
N LEU A 76 7.95 -6.81 11.49
CA LEU A 76 7.59 -8.19 11.11
C LEU A 76 8.65 -8.86 10.24
N ILE A 77 9.47 -8.09 9.53
CA ILE A 77 10.48 -8.61 8.60
C ILE A 77 11.90 -8.63 9.18
N LYS A 78 12.06 -8.14 10.41
CA LYS A 78 13.33 -8.18 11.09
C LYS A 78 13.87 -9.62 11.15
N ASP A 79 15.15 -9.80 10.82
CA ASP A 79 15.83 -11.08 10.79
C ASP A 79 15.27 -12.12 9.80
N ARG A 80 14.51 -11.67 8.78
CA ARG A 80 13.96 -12.53 7.73
C ARG A 80 14.58 -12.20 6.37
N ASN A 81 14.92 -13.24 5.60
CA ASN A 81 15.33 -13.07 4.20
C ASN A 81 14.10 -12.89 3.30
N VAL A 82 13.52 -11.70 3.31
CA VAL A 82 12.32 -11.37 2.57
C VAL A 82 12.46 -10.01 1.89
N ALA A 83 11.95 -9.89 0.67
CA ALA A 83 11.85 -8.61 -0.02
C ALA A 83 10.47 -7.98 0.19
N ILE A 84 10.44 -6.65 0.20
CA ILE A 84 9.23 -5.86 0.24
C ILE A 84 9.09 -5.13 -1.09
N TRP A 85 8.00 -5.39 -1.79
CA TRP A 85 7.61 -4.67 -3.01
C TRP A 85 6.21 -4.10 -2.81
N PRO A 86 6.08 -2.94 -2.14
CA PRO A 86 4.78 -2.39 -1.79
C PRO A 86 4.00 -1.97 -3.04
N GLU A 87 2.68 -2.02 -2.95
CA GLU A 87 1.79 -1.54 -3.99
C GLU A 87 1.38 -0.07 -3.71
N PHE A 88 1.18 0.71 -4.76
CA PHE A 88 0.68 2.09 -4.71
C PHE A 88 -0.54 2.23 -5.65
N LEU A 89 -1.40 1.23 -5.62
CA LEU A 89 -2.59 1.16 -6.47
C LEU A 89 -3.71 2.05 -5.93
N THR A 90 -4.42 2.69 -6.84
CA THR A 90 -5.71 3.29 -6.54
C THR A 90 -6.79 2.24 -6.81
N GLU A 91 -7.65 1.93 -5.85
CA GLU A 91 -8.62 0.82 -5.96
C GLU A 91 -9.44 0.89 -7.27
N ARG A 92 -9.84 2.11 -7.68
CA ARG A 92 -10.61 2.35 -8.91
C ARG A 92 -9.81 2.18 -10.20
N HIS A 93 -8.47 2.27 -10.14
CA HIS A 93 -7.57 2.25 -11.29
C HIS A 93 -6.49 1.18 -11.16
N ALA A 94 -6.72 0.17 -10.31
CA ALA A 94 -5.72 -0.83 -9.95
C ALA A 94 -5.12 -1.56 -11.18
N GLU A 95 -5.90 -1.79 -12.23
CA GLU A 95 -5.42 -2.40 -13.46
C GLU A 95 -4.41 -1.50 -14.19
N TYR A 96 -4.76 -0.24 -14.39
CA TYR A 96 -3.90 0.74 -15.04
C TYR A 96 -2.65 1.01 -14.20
N ASP A 97 -2.82 1.27 -12.90
CA ASP A 97 -1.73 1.56 -11.97
C ASP A 97 -0.75 0.37 -11.86
N SER A 98 -1.22 -0.87 -12.05
CA SER A 98 -0.39 -2.06 -11.92
C SER A 98 0.72 -2.14 -12.98
N ILE A 99 0.45 -1.71 -14.19
CA ILE A 99 1.40 -1.71 -15.32
C ILE A 99 2.01 -0.33 -15.59
N ASN A 100 1.47 0.74 -14.98
CA ASN A 100 1.95 2.11 -15.06
C ASN A 100 2.18 2.69 -13.66
N PRO A 101 3.05 2.10 -12.83
CA PRO A 101 3.23 2.53 -11.45
C PRO A 101 3.84 3.93 -11.39
N LYS A 102 3.25 4.82 -10.60
CA LYS A 102 3.81 6.16 -10.31
C LYS A 102 5.14 6.08 -9.55
N THR A 103 5.29 5.04 -8.75
CA THR A 103 6.52 4.70 -8.05
C THR A 103 6.68 3.19 -7.99
N ASN A 104 7.89 2.71 -8.17
CA ASN A 104 8.21 1.29 -8.20
C ASN A 104 9.43 1.06 -7.30
N VAL A 105 9.20 0.91 -6.02
CA VAL A 105 10.23 0.72 -4.98
C VAL A 105 10.24 -0.72 -4.55
N VAL A 106 11.43 -1.28 -4.39
CA VAL A 106 11.62 -2.63 -3.85
C VAL A 106 12.76 -2.64 -2.83
N GLY A 107 12.49 -3.21 -1.68
CA GLY A 107 13.49 -3.49 -0.65
C GLY A 107 13.86 -4.97 -0.65
N GLY A 108 15.15 -5.28 -0.67
CA GLY A 108 15.62 -6.66 -0.72
C GLY A 108 17.14 -6.77 -0.88
N ASN A 109 17.61 -7.94 -1.29
CA ASN A 109 19.00 -8.19 -1.66
C ASN A 109 19.16 -8.32 -3.18
N THR A 110 20.41 -8.38 -3.65
CA THR A 110 20.76 -8.43 -5.08
C THR A 110 20.09 -9.61 -5.81
N ASP A 111 20.04 -10.80 -5.19
CA ASP A 111 19.45 -11.98 -5.82
C ASP A 111 17.93 -11.80 -6.00
N GLN A 112 17.26 -11.23 -4.99
CA GLN A 112 15.85 -10.90 -5.06
C GLN A 112 15.57 -9.84 -6.11
N PHE A 113 16.39 -8.79 -6.22
CA PHE A 113 16.26 -7.76 -7.26
C PHE A 113 16.40 -8.35 -8.66
N ASN A 114 17.42 -9.20 -8.89
CA ASN A 114 17.61 -9.89 -10.16
C ASN A 114 16.41 -10.79 -10.51
N ALA A 115 15.90 -11.55 -9.53
CA ALA A 115 14.75 -12.40 -9.72
C ALA A 115 13.50 -11.58 -10.10
N LEU A 116 13.26 -10.45 -9.44
CA LEU A 116 12.13 -9.56 -9.72
C LEU A 116 12.22 -8.95 -11.14
N ASN A 117 13.40 -8.43 -11.53
CA ASN A 117 13.64 -7.89 -12.87
C ASN A 117 13.39 -8.93 -13.98
N ASN A 118 13.80 -10.18 -13.71
CA ASN A 118 13.58 -11.27 -14.67
C ASN A 118 12.10 -11.66 -14.75
N ALA A 119 11.38 -11.64 -13.62
CA ALA A 119 9.99 -12.07 -13.55
C ALA A 119 8.99 -11.06 -14.09
N THR A 120 9.27 -9.76 -13.99
CA THR A 120 8.30 -8.71 -14.25
C THR A 120 8.59 -7.93 -15.52
N ILE A 121 7.55 -7.23 -16.03
CA ILE A 121 7.63 -6.37 -17.21
C ILE A 121 8.37 -5.04 -16.96
N PHE A 122 8.81 -4.78 -15.73
CA PHE A 122 9.45 -3.51 -15.39
C PHE A 122 10.96 -3.54 -15.59
N ASP A 123 11.48 -2.48 -16.18
CA ASP A 123 12.91 -2.28 -16.41
C ASP A 123 13.60 -1.46 -15.32
N LYS A 124 12.80 -0.76 -14.50
CA LYS A 124 13.32 0.18 -13.50
C LYS A 124 12.62 0.02 -12.17
N PHE A 125 13.44 -0.16 -11.15
CA PHE A 125 13.04 -0.12 -9.75
C PHE A 125 13.92 0.85 -8.98
N HIS A 126 13.37 1.46 -7.95
CA HIS A 126 14.15 2.11 -6.91
C HIS A 126 14.46 1.09 -5.81
N TYR A 127 15.73 0.71 -5.73
CA TYR A 127 16.20 -0.31 -4.78
C TYR A 127 16.54 0.30 -3.43
N THR A 128 16.13 -0.38 -2.34
CA THR A 128 16.37 0.04 -0.96
C THR A 128 16.41 -1.17 -0.01
N SER A 129 16.49 -0.95 1.30
CA SER A 129 16.31 -2.04 2.26
C SER A 129 14.82 -2.38 2.43
N PRO A 130 14.49 -3.61 2.87
CA PRO A 130 13.10 -4.02 3.12
C PRO A 130 12.38 -3.10 4.11
N GLU A 131 13.07 -2.63 5.15
CA GLU A 131 12.52 -1.75 6.17
C GLU A 131 12.10 -0.40 5.59
N TYR A 132 12.95 0.21 4.75
CA TYR A 132 12.62 1.47 4.09
C TYR A 132 11.46 1.32 3.11
N ALA A 133 11.39 0.22 2.36
CA ALA A 133 10.29 -0.04 1.45
C ALA A 133 8.95 -0.21 2.20
N ALA A 134 8.95 -0.94 3.32
CA ALA A 134 7.77 -1.09 4.18
C ALA A 134 7.37 0.25 4.81
N LEU A 135 8.32 0.99 5.37
CA LEU A 135 8.07 2.27 6.01
C LEU A 135 7.56 3.32 5.01
N MET A 136 8.12 3.36 3.79
CA MET A 136 7.66 4.26 2.73
C MET A 136 6.17 4.10 2.46
N LYS A 137 5.67 2.86 2.34
CA LYS A 137 4.24 2.61 2.09
C LYS A 137 3.36 3.14 3.21
N ILE A 138 3.72 2.83 4.47
CA ILE A 138 2.96 3.29 5.64
C ILE A 138 2.99 4.82 5.71
N SER A 139 4.18 5.42 5.59
CA SER A 139 4.36 6.89 5.66
C SER A 139 3.55 7.61 4.58
N THR A 140 3.51 7.07 3.36
CA THR A 140 2.67 7.62 2.27
C THR A 140 1.19 7.65 2.67
N ASN A 141 0.69 6.56 3.25
CA ASN A 141 -0.70 6.49 3.68
C ASN A 141 -0.99 7.44 4.86
N ILE A 142 -0.07 7.59 5.82
CA ILE A 142 -0.20 8.55 6.93
C ILE A 142 -0.20 9.99 6.41
N TYR A 143 0.65 10.29 5.44
CA TYR A 143 0.65 11.61 4.79
C TYR A 143 -0.71 11.90 4.11
N PHE A 144 -1.30 10.93 3.43
CA PHE A 144 -2.63 11.09 2.83
C PHE A 144 -3.73 11.26 3.89
N ILE A 145 -3.68 10.51 4.99
CA ILE A 145 -4.58 10.69 6.13
C ILE A 145 -4.48 12.13 6.68
N SER A 146 -3.26 12.65 6.85
CA SER A 146 -3.04 14.03 7.30
C SER A 146 -3.65 15.05 6.34
N LYS A 147 -3.50 14.86 5.02
CA LYS A 147 -4.12 15.72 4.01
C LYS A 147 -5.64 15.71 4.10
N VAL A 148 -6.26 14.51 4.19
CA VAL A 148 -7.71 14.39 4.32
C VAL A 148 -8.20 15.05 5.61
N THR A 149 -7.52 14.83 6.73
CA THR A 149 -7.85 15.45 8.02
C THR A 149 -7.80 16.98 7.91
N TYR A 150 -6.71 17.53 7.38
CA TYR A 150 -6.56 18.96 7.21
C TYR A 150 -7.62 19.56 6.26
N ALA A 151 -7.91 18.90 5.14
CA ALA A 151 -8.94 19.33 4.19
C ALA A 151 -10.33 19.40 4.85
N ASN A 152 -10.67 18.42 5.68
CA ASN A 152 -11.93 18.40 6.42
C ASN A 152 -11.98 19.49 7.52
N MET A 153 -10.86 19.78 8.19
CA MET A 153 -10.78 20.91 9.13
C MET A 153 -11.02 22.24 8.43
N LEU A 154 -10.40 22.46 7.26
CA LEU A 154 -10.63 23.66 6.45
C LEU A 154 -12.08 23.73 5.93
N TYR A 155 -12.65 22.62 5.51
CA TYR A 155 -14.06 22.55 5.11
C TYR A 155 -14.99 23.02 6.24
N ASN A 156 -14.80 22.50 7.45
CA ASN A 156 -15.58 22.88 8.63
C ASN A 156 -15.39 24.38 8.97
N PHE A 157 -14.14 24.87 8.89
CA PHE A 157 -13.83 26.28 9.12
C PHE A 157 -14.52 27.18 8.08
N CYS A 158 -14.48 26.83 6.81
CA CYS A 158 -15.19 27.56 5.75
C CYS A 158 -16.69 27.60 6.03
N LYS A 159 -17.29 26.46 6.38
CA LYS A 159 -18.72 26.35 6.68
C LYS A 159 -19.12 27.26 7.87
N GLN A 160 -18.33 27.28 8.92
CA GLN A 160 -18.57 28.14 10.10
C GLN A 160 -18.48 29.65 9.79
N ASN A 161 -17.70 30.01 8.77
CA ASN A 161 -17.49 31.41 8.37
C ASN A 161 -18.24 31.81 7.09
N ASN A 162 -19.21 31.00 6.63
CA ASN A 162 -19.96 31.24 5.39
C ASN A 162 -19.06 31.39 4.14
N LEU A 163 -17.93 30.66 4.10
CA LEU A 163 -17.01 30.62 2.96
C LEU A 163 -17.21 29.36 2.14
N ASP A 164 -16.98 29.45 0.84
CA ASP A 164 -17.02 28.31 -0.06
C ASP A 164 -15.67 27.58 -0.06
N TYR A 165 -15.68 26.36 0.48
CA TYR A 165 -14.49 25.51 0.53
C TYR A 165 -13.94 25.16 -0.88
N ASN A 166 -14.80 24.97 -1.89
CA ASN A 166 -14.31 24.65 -3.22
C ASN A 166 -13.58 25.82 -3.85
N LYS A 167 -14.06 27.04 -3.66
CA LYS A 167 -13.33 28.25 -4.07
C LYS A 167 -11.98 28.38 -3.37
N LEU A 168 -11.91 28.11 -2.06
CA LEU A 168 -10.65 28.11 -1.32
C LEU A 168 -9.70 27.04 -1.89
N LYS A 169 -10.19 25.83 -2.12
CA LYS A 169 -9.40 24.74 -2.69
C LYS A 169 -8.84 25.10 -4.08
N ASP A 170 -9.63 25.74 -4.93
CA ASP A 170 -9.21 26.16 -6.27
C ASP A 170 -8.12 27.24 -6.21
N VAL A 171 -8.21 28.17 -5.25
CA VAL A 171 -7.16 29.18 -5.02
C VAL A 171 -5.88 28.54 -4.46
N LEU A 172 -6.01 27.64 -3.49
CA LEU A 172 -4.86 26.89 -2.96
C LEU A 172 -4.18 26.06 -4.05
N GLY A 173 -4.95 25.54 -5.00
CA GLY A 173 -4.44 24.78 -6.14
C GLY A 173 -3.57 25.55 -7.12
N GLN A 174 -3.54 26.89 -7.03
CA GLN A 174 -2.61 27.72 -7.82
C GLN A 174 -1.16 27.61 -7.34
N ASP A 175 -0.94 27.17 -6.09
CA ASP A 175 0.39 26.90 -5.59
C ASP A 175 0.76 25.43 -5.80
N PRO A 176 1.66 25.11 -6.77
CA PRO A 176 2.01 23.73 -7.11
C PRO A 176 2.69 22.99 -5.94
N ARG A 177 3.23 23.71 -4.94
CA ARG A 177 3.86 23.12 -3.76
C ARG A 177 2.84 22.39 -2.87
N LEU A 178 1.57 22.79 -2.90
CA LEU A 178 0.52 22.22 -2.06
C LEU A 178 -0.04 20.92 -2.61
N TRP A 179 0.10 20.69 -3.91
CA TRP A 179 -0.35 19.50 -4.62
C TRP A 179 -1.78 19.09 -4.25
N ILE A 180 -2.73 19.96 -4.58
CA ILE A 180 -4.16 19.82 -4.29
C ILE A 180 -4.79 18.83 -5.27
N HIS A 181 -4.98 17.58 -4.85
CA HIS A 181 -5.57 16.48 -5.63
C HIS A 181 -6.64 15.73 -4.82
N ASP A 182 -6.92 14.50 -5.16
CA ASP A 182 -8.05 13.67 -4.68
C ASP A 182 -8.25 13.68 -3.15
N HIS A 183 -7.17 13.72 -2.36
CA HIS A 183 -7.23 13.75 -0.89
C HIS A 183 -7.69 15.11 -0.31
N TRP A 184 -7.97 16.08 -1.16
CA TRP A 184 -8.60 17.37 -0.81
C TRP A 184 -10.09 17.44 -1.16
N GLN A 185 -10.64 16.36 -1.69
CA GLN A 185 -12.09 16.29 -1.96
C GLN A 185 -12.83 16.12 -0.64
N VAL A 186 -13.76 17.06 -0.35
CA VAL A 186 -14.65 17.02 0.82
C VAL A 186 -16.07 17.34 0.38
N PRO A 187 -17.06 16.44 0.61
CA PRO A 187 -16.94 15.09 1.13
C PRO A 187 -16.05 14.18 0.27
N GLY A 188 -15.51 13.12 0.87
CA GLY A 188 -14.68 12.15 0.17
C GLY A 188 -15.42 11.37 -0.93
N PRO A 189 -14.73 10.46 -1.65
CA PRO A 189 -15.33 9.68 -2.74
C PRO A 189 -16.48 8.77 -2.30
N ASP A 190 -16.57 8.45 -1.01
CA ASP A 190 -17.66 7.68 -0.40
C ASP A 190 -18.83 8.56 0.08
N GLY A 191 -18.82 9.86 -0.22
CA GLY A 191 -19.81 10.84 0.18
C GLY A 191 -19.78 11.25 1.66
N LYS A 192 -18.75 10.81 2.42
CA LYS A 192 -18.61 11.08 3.85
C LYS A 192 -17.48 12.06 4.13
N LEU A 193 -17.52 12.69 5.30
CA LEU A 193 -16.43 13.47 5.83
C LEU A 193 -15.36 12.56 6.44
N GLY A 194 -14.16 13.08 6.66
CA GLY A 194 -13.05 12.34 7.24
C GLY A 194 -12.46 11.27 6.31
N PHE A 195 -11.55 10.47 6.84
CA PHE A 195 -10.93 9.37 6.12
C PHE A 195 -11.58 8.02 6.47
N GLY A 196 -11.57 7.09 5.50
CA GLY A 196 -12.17 5.77 5.64
C GLY A 196 -11.52 4.73 4.75
N GLY A 197 -12.32 3.76 4.32
CA GLY A 197 -11.84 2.62 3.56
C GLY A 197 -11.10 1.61 4.42
N LYS A 198 -10.54 0.58 3.76
CA LYS A 198 -9.88 -0.55 4.45
C LYS A 198 -8.44 -0.25 4.88
N CYS A 199 -7.78 0.72 4.23
CA CYS A 199 -6.35 0.94 4.38
C CYS A 199 -6.01 2.01 5.44
N PHE A 200 -6.65 3.18 5.37
CA PHE A 200 -6.26 4.33 6.19
C PHE A 200 -6.37 4.10 7.70
N PRO A 201 -7.53 3.67 8.25
CA PRO A 201 -7.64 3.43 9.67
C PRO A 201 -6.64 2.39 10.19
N LYS A 202 -6.48 1.29 9.43
CA LYS A 202 -5.55 0.21 9.78
C LYS A 202 -4.08 0.65 9.74
N ASN A 203 -3.69 1.48 8.78
CA ASN A 203 -2.31 1.96 8.70
C ASN A 203 -1.99 3.00 9.77
N LEU A 204 -2.98 3.79 10.19
CA LEU A 204 -2.82 4.70 11.33
C LEU A 204 -2.60 3.95 12.64
N GLU A 205 -3.37 2.89 12.87
CA GLU A 205 -3.17 2.01 14.01
C GLU A 205 -1.79 1.33 13.96
N MET A 206 -1.43 0.76 12.81
CA MET A 206 -0.15 0.08 12.59
C MET A 206 1.05 0.98 12.91
N ILE A 207 1.07 2.24 12.43
CA ILE A 207 2.20 3.12 12.68
C ILE A 207 2.26 3.58 14.14
N LYS A 208 1.11 3.73 14.78
CA LYS A 208 1.01 4.01 16.23
C LYS A 208 1.61 2.86 17.06
N GLU A 209 1.28 1.61 16.72
CA GLU A 209 1.86 0.42 17.36
C GLU A 209 3.38 0.29 17.13
N MET A 210 3.89 0.80 16.02
CA MET A 210 5.34 0.86 15.72
C MET A 210 6.08 1.95 16.52
N GLY A 211 5.38 2.75 17.35
CA GLY A 211 5.96 3.78 18.19
C GLY A 211 6.08 5.15 17.51
N PHE A 212 5.38 5.38 16.40
CA PHE A 212 5.24 6.74 15.86
C PHE A 212 4.48 7.64 16.83
N ASP A 213 4.60 8.96 16.66
CA ASP A 213 4.01 9.96 17.55
C ASP A 213 2.54 9.66 17.88
N LYS A 214 2.32 9.29 19.15
CA LYS A 214 1.02 8.82 19.62
C LYS A 214 -0.01 9.94 19.63
N GLU A 215 0.38 11.15 20.06
CA GLU A 215 -0.53 12.30 20.16
C GLU A 215 -1.03 12.71 18.78
N PHE A 216 -0.13 12.72 17.78
CA PHE A 216 -0.50 12.99 16.40
C PHE A 216 -1.50 11.94 15.86
N CYS A 217 -1.27 10.67 16.11
CA CYS A 217 -2.19 9.61 15.66
C CYS A 217 -3.56 9.74 16.33
N GLU A 218 -3.58 9.94 17.65
CA GLU A 218 -4.81 10.09 18.44
C GLU A 218 -5.61 11.33 18.05
N LEU A 219 -4.94 12.44 17.71
CA LEU A 219 -5.59 13.64 17.18
C LEU A 219 -6.34 13.33 15.87
N MET A 220 -5.71 12.64 14.94
CA MET A 220 -6.35 12.26 13.67
C MET A 220 -7.50 11.28 13.87
N GLU A 221 -7.35 10.28 14.75
CA GLU A 221 -8.42 9.32 15.11
C GLU A 221 -9.62 10.03 15.73
N LYS A 222 -9.38 10.91 16.71
CA LYS A 222 -10.42 11.68 17.39
C LYS A 222 -11.18 12.55 16.40
N PHE A 223 -10.45 13.36 15.62
CA PHE A 223 -11.07 14.22 14.62
C PHE A 223 -11.90 13.40 13.62
N ASN A 224 -11.39 12.27 13.15
CA ASN A 224 -12.10 11.42 12.20
C ASN A 224 -13.41 10.85 12.79
N LYS A 225 -13.41 10.44 14.07
CA LYS A 225 -14.62 9.96 14.77
C LYS A 225 -15.69 11.04 14.90
N GLU A 226 -15.30 12.30 15.04
CA GLU A 226 -16.22 13.43 15.11
C GLU A 226 -16.84 13.78 13.76
N GLN A 227 -16.22 13.34 12.64
CA GLN A 227 -16.68 13.59 11.28
C GLN A 227 -17.53 12.44 10.71
N ARG A 228 -17.40 11.21 11.21
CA ARG A 228 -18.06 9.99 10.69
C ARG A 228 -19.03 9.40 11.68
#